data_24589ef1413347eca954388ece346321
#
_entry.id   24589ef1413347eca954388ece346321
#
_cell.length_a   1.000
_cell.length_b   1.000
_cell.length_c   1.000
_cell.angle_alpha   90.00
_cell.angle_beta   90.00
_cell.angle_gamma   90.00
#
_symmetry.space_group_name_H-M   'P 1'
#
loop_
_entity.id
_entity.type
_entity.pdbx_description
1 polymer ?
#
loop_
_entity_poly.entity_id
_entity_poly.type
_entity_poly.pdbx_seq_one_letter_code
_entity_poly.pdbx_strand_id
1 'polypeptide(L)'
;QYVDTGNESAVLKIDVSGLTKDAGGNSCSGIRIVECWWVINAMTVEVLADADTDIIIMHLDEGQSGYQDFSRFGGLPTSSAYGANGTGDIKFTTTGAGAAGDAYQIVIRGIKQY
;
A
#
# COMPACT_ATOMS: atom_id res chain seq x y z
N GLN A 1 8.89 -0.94 -4.32
CA GLN A 1 8.33 -1.62 -5.48
C GLN A 1 7.93 -3.04 -5.10
N TYR A 2 6.76 -3.46 -5.54
CA TYR A 2 6.23 -4.79 -5.26
C TYR A 2 5.85 -5.49 -6.56
N VAL A 3 6.26 -6.74 -6.71
CA VAL A 3 5.93 -7.58 -7.86
C VAL A 3 5.51 -8.94 -7.34
N ASP A 4 4.36 -9.42 -7.77
CA ASP A 4 3.88 -10.74 -7.38
C ASP A 4 2.91 -11.31 -8.43
N THR A 5 2.74 -12.61 -8.39
CA THR A 5 1.87 -13.38 -9.29
C THR A 5 0.87 -14.25 -8.56
N GLY A 6 0.91 -14.29 -7.23
CA GLY A 6 0.10 -15.19 -6.42
C GLY A 6 -1.15 -14.54 -5.83
N ASN A 7 -1.98 -15.37 -5.23
CA ASN A 7 -3.10 -14.92 -4.42
C ASN A 7 -2.58 -14.37 -3.10
N GLU A 8 -3.05 -13.20 -2.72
CA GLU A 8 -2.72 -12.56 -1.45
C GLU A 8 -4.01 -12.17 -0.71
N SER A 9 -4.02 -12.35 0.60
CA SER A 9 -5.12 -11.93 1.47
C SER A 9 -4.53 -11.18 2.66
N ALA A 10 -4.68 -9.87 2.66
CA ALA A 10 -4.15 -8.96 3.68
C ALA A 10 -2.66 -9.21 3.99
N VAL A 11 -1.85 -9.41 2.94
CA VAL A 11 -0.42 -9.70 3.10
C VAL A 11 0.34 -8.41 3.43
N LEU A 12 1.12 -8.44 4.50
CA LEU A 12 1.94 -7.31 4.93
C LEU A 12 2.99 -6.97 3.88
N LYS A 13 2.97 -5.74 3.38
CA LYS A 13 3.93 -5.24 2.40
C LYS A 13 4.85 -4.18 2.97
N ILE A 14 4.33 -3.31 3.82
CA ILE A 14 5.12 -2.30 4.50
C ILE A 14 4.89 -2.43 5.99
N ASP A 15 5.93 -2.86 6.70
CA ASP A 15 5.98 -2.86 8.16
C ASP A 15 6.69 -1.57 8.58
N VAL A 16 5.95 -0.62 9.10
CA VAL A 16 6.53 0.69 9.46
C VAL A 16 7.54 0.58 10.59
N SER A 17 7.41 -0.42 11.45
CA SER A 17 8.38 -0.65 12.54
C SER A 17 9.77 -1.02 12.03
N GLY A 18 9.84 -1.61 10.83
CA GLY A 18 11.09 -1.97 10.17
C GLY A 18 11.75 -0.83 9.40
N LEU A 19 11.09 0.31 9.28
CA LEU A 19 11.64 1.45 8.54
C LEU A 19 12.65 2.22 9.38
N THR A 20 13.59 2.88 8.68
CA THR A 20 14.64 3.67 9.33
C THR A 20 14.03 4.73 10.24
N LYS A 21 14.51 4.78 11.47
CA LYS A 21 14.15 5.80 12.44
C LYS A 21 14.61 7.20 11.97
N ASP A 22 14.01 8.25 12.55
CA ASP A 22 14.47 9.61 12.31
C ASP A 22 15.79 9.91 13.02
N ALA A 23 16.31 11.11 12.83
CA ALA A 23 17.57 11.53 13.45
C ALA A 23 17.51 11.57 14.99
N GLY A 24 16.32 11.71 15.56
CA GLY A 24 16.10 11.69 17.01
C GLY A 24 15.88 10.29 17.59
N GLY A 25 15.91 9.24 16.76
CA GLY A 25 15.69 7.85 17.18
C GLY A 25 14.22 7.46 17.28
N ASN A 26 13.29 8.27 16.78
CA ASN A 26 11.87 7.97 16.79
C ASN A 26 11.53 6.95 15.70
N SER A 27 10.70 5.96 16.03
CA SER A 27 10.23 4.97 15.08
C SER A 27 9.19 5.55 14.14
N CYS A 28 9.17 5.07 12.89
CA CYS A 28 8.13 5.42 11.93
C CYS A 28 6.78 4.90 12.44
N SER A 29 5.77 5.75 12.41
CA SER A 29 4.40 5.40 12.86
C SER A 29 3.41 5.25 11.71
N GLY A 30 3.78 5.63 10.51
CA GLY A 30 2.91 5.53 9.35
C GLY A 30 3.57 6.10 8.10
N ILE A 31 2.87 5.95 6.99
CA ILE A 31 3.31 6.46 5.70
C ILE A 31 2.18 7.28 5.09
N ARG A 32 2.54 8.45 4.58
CA ARG A 32 1.66 9.26 3.74
C ARG A 32 2.02 9.01 2.29
N ILE A 33 1.12 8.38 1.54
CA ILE A 33 1.35 8.05 0.12
C ILE A 33 1.21 9.33 -0.69
N VAL A 34 2.23 9.67 -1.47
CA VAL A 34 2.21 10.86 -2.34
C VAL A 34 2.08 10.50 -3.81
N GLU A 35 2.56 9.36 -4.23
CA GLU A 35 2.48 8.89 -5.62
C GLU A 35 2.36 7.37 -5.66
N CYS A 36 1.65 6.86 -6.65
CA CYS A 36 1.54 5.43 -6.90
C CYS A 36 1.53 5.16 -8.40
N TRP A 37 2.35 4.22 -8.84
CA TRP A 37 2.35 3.68 -10.20
C TRP A 37 1.97 2.21 -10.14
N TRP A 38 1.15 1.74 -11.08
CA TRP A 38 0.79 0.32 -11.11
C TRP A 38 0.64 -0.19 -12.53
N VAL A 39 0.98 -1.45 -12.70
CA VAL A 39 0.66 -2.26 -13.88
C VAL A 39 0.09 -3.57 -13.35
N ILE A 40 -1.15 -3.87 -13.70
CA ILE A 40 -1.83 -5.04 -13.17
C ILE A 40 -2.40 -5.83 -14.35
N ASN A 41 -2.18 -7.14 -14.36
CA ASN A 41 -2.64 -8.03 -15.40
C ASN A 41 -3.54 -9.11 -14.81
N ALA A 42 -4.81 -9.11 -15.23
CA ALA A 42 -5.81 -10.13 -14.95
C ALA A 42 -6.17 -10.34 -13.46
N MET A 43 -5.94 -9.33 -12.62
CA MET A 43 -6.34 -9.34 -11.21
C MET A 43 -6.67 -7.94 -10.73
N THR A 44 -7.28 -7.82 -9.56
CA THR A 44 -7.40 -6.55 -8.84
C THR A 44 -6.52 -6.59 -7.60
N VAL A 45 -6.00 -5.43 -7.20
CA VAL A 45 -5.20 -5.28 -5.98
C VAL A 45 -5.82 -4.20 -5.11
N GLU A 46 -6.13 -4.56 -3.86
CA GLU A 46 -6.55 -3.60 -2.85
C GLU A 46 -5.38 -3.28 -1.94
N VAL A 47 -5.07 -2.01 -1.79
CA VAL A 47 -4.07 -1.51 -0.85
C VAL A 47 -4.79 -1.14 0.44
N LEU A 48 -4.41 -1.79 1.54
CA LEU A 48 -5.11 -1.71 2.81
C LEU A 48 -4.24 -1.02 3.86
N ALA A 49 -4.87 -0.22 4.71
CA ALA A 49 -4.27 0.21 5.97
C ALA A 49 -4.61 -0.81 7.06
N ASP A 50 -3.60 -1.26 7.80
CA ASP A 50 -3.78 -2.20 8.92
C ASP A 50 -4.42 -1.50 10.11
N ALA A 51 -5.56 -2.03 10.54
CA ALA A 51 -6.32 -1.54 11.69
C ALA A 51 -7.10 -2.72 12.29
N ASP A 52 -7.91 -2.49 13.30
CA ASP A 52 -8.80 -3.54 13.85
C ASP A 52 -9.67 -4.15 12.76
N THR A 53 -10.18 -3.32 11.86
CA THR A 53 -10.72 -3.76 10.57
C THR A 53 -9.92 -3.05 9.51
N ASP A 54 -9.26 -3.80 8.63
CA ASP A 54 -8.44 -3.22 7.57
C ASP A 54 -9.27 -2.33 6.66
N ILE A 55 -8.74 -1.17 6.31
CA ILE A 55 -9.43 -0.15 5.51
C ILE A 55 -8.76 -0.04 4.15
N ILE A 56 -9.55 -0.10 3.08
CA ILE A 56 -9.05 0.08 1.73
C ILE A 56 -8.61 1.52 1.52
N ILE A 57 -7.32 1.71 1.20
CA ILE A 57 -6.78 3.03 0.82
C ILE A 57 -6.95 3.24 -0.68
N MET A 58 -6.62 2.23 -1.48
CA MET A 58 -6.70 2.28 -2.93
C MET A 58 -7.18 0.95 -3.48
N HIS A 59 -7.98 1.02 -4.55
CA HIS A 59 -8.44 -0.14 -5.31
C HIS A 59 -7.89 -0.04 -6.73
N LEU A 60 -7.03 -0.98 -7.11
CA LEU A 60 -6.36 -0.98 -8.40
C LEU A 60 -6.95 -2.08 -9.27
N ASP A 61 -7.65 -1.66 -10.34
CA ASP A 61 -8.41 -2.56 -11.19
C ASP A 61 -7.53 -3.40 -12.13
N GLU A 62 -8.05 -4.56 -12.51
CA GLU A 62 -7.40 -5.48 -13.43
C GLU A 62 -7.25 -4.87 -14.84
N GLY A 63 -6.23 -5.36 -15.55
CA GLY A 63 -6.02 -5.01 -16.95
C GLY A 63 -5.60 -3.57 -17.18
N GLN A 64 -5.26 -2.85 -16.12
CA GLN A 64 -4.92 -1.44 -16.21
C GLN A 64 -3.49 -1.15 -15.76
N SER A 65 -2.92 -0.14 -16.37
CA SER A 65 -1.75 0.53 -15.84
C SER A 65 -2.15 1.97 -15.50
N GLY A 66 -1.56 2.53 -14.46
CA GLY A 66 -1.94 3.85 -14.04
C GLY A 66 -0.90 4.53 -13.17
N TYR A 67 -1.19 5.80 -12.92
CA TYR A 67 -0.40 6.66 -12.07
C TYR A 67 -1.32 7.65 -11.37
N GLN A 68 -1.13 7.80 -10.07
CA GLN A 68 -1.81 8.80 -9.27
C GLN A 68 -0.79 9.65 -8.51
N ASP A 69 -0.96 10.96 -8.60
CA ASP A 69 -0.15 11.95 -7.88
C ASP A 69 -1.04 12.66 -6.86
N PHE A 70 -0.73 12.47 -5.58
CA PHE A 70 -1.44 13.09 -4.47
C PHE A 70 -0.67 14.27 -3.87
N SER A 71 0.47 14.65 -4.47
CA SER A 71 1.36 15.66 -3.90
C SER A 71 0.74 17.07 -3.82
N ARG A 72 -0.25 17.35 -4.68
CA ARG A 72 -0.91 18.66 -4.71
C ARG A 72 -1.64 19.02 -3.41
N PHE A 73 -2.08 18.00 -2.66
CA PHE A 73 -2.72 18.19 -1.35
C PHE A 73 -1.91 17.54 -0.23
N GLY A 74 -0.60 17.39 -0.42
CA GLY A 74 0.31 16.87 0.61
C GLY A 74 0.31 15.37 0.78
N GLY A 75 -0.33 14.62 -0.12
CA GLY A 75 -0.46 13.17 -0.03
C GLY A 75 -1.77 12.72 0.59
N LEU A 76 -2.01 11.41 0.55
CA LEU A 76 -3.15 10.79 1.25
C LEU A 76 -2.96 10.91 2.77
N PRO A 77 -4.02 10.79 3.57
CA PRO A 77 -3.85 10.69 5.02
C PRO A 77 -2.81 9.64 5.41
N THR A 78 -2.12 9.84 6.53
CA THR A 78 -1.13 8.86 6.99
C THR A 78 -1.78 7.49 7.21
N SER A 79 -1.05 6.42 6.91
CA SER A 79 -1.58 5.05 6.97
C SER A 79 -2.09 4.64 8.36
N SER A 80 -1.62 5.28 9.43
CA SER A 80 -2.13 5.04 10.79
C SER A 80 -3.44 5.75 11.11
N ALA A 81 -3.93 6.63 10.24
CA ALA A 81 -5.15 7.41 10.46
C ALA A 81 -6.42 6.75 9.91
N TYR A 82 -6.28 5.62 9.23
CA TYR A 82 -7.42 4.87 8.71
C TYR A 82 -7.90 3.86 9.76
N GLY A 83 -9.14 3.95 10.18
CA GLY A 83 -9.73 2.97 11.10
C GLY A 83 -9.21 3.02 12.53
N ALA A 84 -9.84 2.22 13.41
CA ALA A 84 -9.51 2.14 14.82
C ALA A 84 -8.23 1.33 15.03
N ASN A 85 -7.37 1.81 15.92
CA ASN A 85 -6.10 1.16 16.27
C ASN A 85 -5.19 0.89 15.06
N GLY A 86 -5.13 1.82 14.13
CA GLY A 86 -4.26 1.71 12.96
C GLY A 86 -2.79 1.60 13.35
N THR A 87 -2.10 0.60 12.80
CA THR A 87 -0.68 0.35 13.11
C THR A 87 0.26 1.17 12.23
N GLY A 88 -0.24 1.71 11.13
CA GLY A 88 0.56 2.37 10.10
C GLY A 88 1.07 1.42 9.02
N ASP A 89 0.93 0.13 9.18
CA ASP A 89 1.36 -0.87 8.21
C ASP A 89 0.45 -0.89 6.99
N ILE A 90 0.99 -1.32 5.86
CA ILE A 90 0.26 -1.44 4.60
C ILE A 90 0.25 -2.89 4.15
N LYS A 91 -0.92 -3.37 3.77
CA LYS A 91 -1.17 -4.72 3.30
C LYS A 91 -1.77 -4.70 1.90
N PHE A 92 -1.61 -5.79 1.17
CA PHE A 92 -2.26 -6.00 -0.13
C PHE A 92 -3.18 -7.21 -0.07
N THR A 93 -4.33 -7.10 -0.74
CA THR A 93 -5.20 -8.21 -1.06
C THR A 93 -5.39 -8.27 -2.57
N THR A 94 -5.21 -9.44 -3.17
CA THR A 94 -5.44 -9.64 -4.60
C THR A 94 -6.73 -10.42 -4.81
N THR A 95 -7.44 -10.12 -5.91
CA THR A 95 -8.64 -10.83 -6.31
C THR A 95 -8.51 -11.22 -7.77
N GLY A 96 -8.83 -12.48 -8.09
CA GLY A 96 -8.76 -12.99 -9.46
C GLY A 96 -7.39 -13.49 -9.88
N ALA A 97 -6.38 -13.46 -8.99
CA ALA A 97 -5.06 -14.04 -9.25
C ALA A 97 -5.12 -15.57 -9.25
N GLY A 98 -4.08 -16.21 -9.79
CA GLY A 98 -3.90 -17.65 -9.72
C GLY A 98 -3.86 -18.35 -11.07
N ALA A 99 -4.12 -17.65 -12.19
CA ALA A 99 -3.91 -18.17 -13.52
C ALA A 99 -2.54 -17.80 -14.07
N ALA A 100 -2.05 -18.53 -15.06
CA ALA A 100 -0.79 -18.21 -15.71
C ALA A 100 -0.86 -16.82 -16.37
N GLY A 101 0.12 -15.96 -16.09
CA GLY A 101 0.19 -14.60 -16.60
C GLY A 101 -0.45 -13.55 -15.70
N ASP A 102 -1.14 -13.93 -14.64
CA ASP A 102 -1.63 -12.99 -13.65
C ASP A 102 -0.46 -12.40 -12.88
N ALA A 103 -0.38 -11.07 -12.85
CA ALA A 103 0.75 -10.39 -12.20
C ALA A 103 0.40 -8.96 -11.85
N TYR A 104 1.08 -8.40 -10.86
CA TYR A 104 1.10 -6.97 -10.64
C TYR A 104 2.51 -6.45 -10.41
N GLN A 105 2.70 -5.19 -10.76
CA GLN A 105 3.86 -4.40 -10.36
C GLN A 105 3.33 -3.07 -9.81
N ILE A 106 3.68 -2.76 -8.58
CA ILE A 106 3.20 -1.55 -7.90
C ILE A 106 4.40 -0.84 -7.30
N VAL A 107 4.50 0.46 -7.56
CA VAL A 107 5.50 1.35 -6.95
C VAL A 107 4.77 2.40 -6.15
N ILE A 108 5.07 2.48 -4.87
CA ILE A 108 4.52 3.48 -3.96
C ILE A 108 5.64 4.40 -3.51
N ARG A 109 5.41 5.70 -3.67
CA ARG A 109 6.27 6.73 -3.08
C ARG A 109 5.52 7.36 -1.91
N GLY A 110 6.16 7.40 -0.77
CA GLY A 110 5.53 7.92 0.43
C GLY A 110 6.51 8.71 1.29
N ILE A 111 5.94 9.43 2.25
CA ILE A 111 6.68 10.17 3.26
C ILE A 111 6.47 9.47 4.59
N LYS A 112 7.57 9.11 5.25
CA LYS A 112 7.51 8.51 6.59
C LYS A 112 7.02 9.53 7.61
N GLN A 113 6.15 9.08 8.51
CA GLN A 113 5.64 9.87 9.64
C GLN A 113 6.20 9.32 10.95
N TYR A 114 6.61 10.20 11.82
CA TYR A 114 7.26 9.83 13.09
C TYR A 114 6.47 10.28 14.31
#